data_fe4ac7067cae07bfe3864bf80c3b7181
#
_entry.id   fe4ac7067cae07bfe3864bf80c3b7181
#
_cell.length_a   1.000
_cell.length_b   1.000
_cell.length_c   1.000
_cell.angle_alpha   90.00
_cell.angle_beta   90.00
_cell.angle_gamma   90.00
#
_symmetry.space_group_name_H-M   'P 1'
#
loop_
_entity.id
_entity.type
_entity.pdbx_description
1 polymer ?
#
loop_
_entity_poly.entity_id
_entity_poly.type
_entity_poly.pdbx_seq_one_letter_code
_entity_poly.pdbx_strand_id
1 'polypeptide(L)'
;LATFDRRSYGVQTDDEGIEWKVSTLVNEKLGDKAHVNYTSYNRRVLLSGEVPSEDARAEAERLTLATNNVAGVFNELTVGPASSFGDRSNDSFITSKVKSRFVDAGKFNPMHVKVVTEAGTVFLLGMVTQAEADAAINVARTTAGVRKVVPLMEIIAPAKARELDVTQSNNKPAS
;
A
#
# COMPACT_ATOMS: atom_id res chain seq x y z
N LEU A 1 -9.60 12.24 17.31
CA LEU A 1 -8.55 11.73 16.41
C LEU A 1 -8.72 12.39 15.04
N ALA A 2 -7.61 12.89 14.45
CA ALA A 2 -7.62 13.42 13.10
C ALA A 2 -8.02 12.32 12.12
N THR A 3 -8.96 12.61 11.23
CA THR A 3 -9.49 11.67 10.25
C THR A 3 -8.96 11.98 8.85
N PHE A 4 -7.90 12.79 8.75
CA PHE A 4 -7.37 13.25 7.48
C PHE A 4 -6.17 12.43 7.06
N ASP A 5 -6.07 12.20 5.75
CA ASP A 5 -4.90 11.60 5.12
C ASP A 5 -3.72 12.58 5.25
N ARG A 6 -2.51 12.07 5.47
CA ARG A 6 -1.30 12.90 5.50
C ARG A 6 -0.85 13.34 4.13
N ARG A 7 -1.31 12.67 3.07
CA ARG A 7 -1.07 13.13 1.70
C ARG A 7 -1.96 14.33 1.39
N SER A 8 -1.45 15.28 0.60
CA SER A 8 -2.29 16.36 0.07
C SER A 8 -3.35 15.79 -0.90
N TYR A 9 -4.38 16.57 -1.18
CA TYR A 9 -5.39 16.19 -2.17
C TYR A 9 -4.77 15.96 -3.55
N GLY A 10 -3.83 16.82 -3.95
CA GLY A 10 -3.13 16.66 -5.21
C GLY A 10 -2.38 15.33 -5.29
N VAL A 11 -1.70 14.94 -4.23
CA VAL A 11 -0.98 13.66 -4.17
C VAL A 11 -1.96 12.50 -4.13
N GLN A 12 -3.08 12.58 -3.41
CA GLN A 12 -4.10 11.53 -3.41
C GLN A 12 -4.67 11.33 -4.82
N THR A 13 -4.94 12.42 -5.53
CA THR A 13 -5.41 12.38 -6.93
C THR A 13 -4.35 11.79 -7.85
N ASP A 14 -3.08 12.18 -7.68
CA ASP A 14 -1.96 11.60 -8.42
C ASP A 14 -1.87 10.09 -8.18
N ASP A 15 -1.97 9.65 -6.93
CA ASP A 15 -1.90 8.23 -6.58
C ASP A 15 -3.02 7.43 -7.24
N GLU A 16 -4.25 7.92 -7.23
CA GLU A 16 -5.37 7.28 -7.92
C GLU A 16 -5.12 7.19 -9.43
N GLY A 17 -4.66 8.28 -10.03
CA GLY A 17 -4.32 8.33 -11.45
C GLY A 17 -3.19 7.38 -11.84
N ILE A 18 -2.17 7.29 -10.99
CA ILE A 18 -1.05 6.36 -11.16
C ILE A 18 -1.55 4.91 -11.14
N GLU A 19 -2.36 4.55 -10.15
CA GLU A 19 -2.90 3.19 -10.04
C GLU A 19 -3.67 2.81 -11.31
N TRP A 20 -4.49 3.70 -11.82
CA TRP A 20 -5.25 3.47 -13.05
C TRP A 20 -4.35 3.31 -14.27
N LYS A 21 -3.39 4.21 -14.46
CA LYS A 21 -2.48 4.19 -15.62
C LYS A 21 -1.59 2.97 -15.62
N VAL A 22 -0.98 2.65 -14.46
CA VAL A 22 -0.08 1.50 -14.33
C VAL A 22 -0.84 0.21 -14.51
N SER A 23 -2.02 0.06 -13.90
CA SER A 23 -2.84 -1.14 -14.06
C SER A 23 -3.22 -1.37 -15.52
N THR A 24 -3.60 -0.32 -16.23
CA THR A 24 -3.95 -0.41 -17.65
C THR A 24 -2.74 -0.89 -18.47
N LEU A 25 -1.57 -0.27 -18.29
CA LEU A 25 -0.37 -0.61 -19.04
C LEU A 25 0.12 -2.04 -18.75
N VAL A 26 0.19 -2.41 -17.49
CA VAL A 26 0.73 -3.71 -17.09
C VAL A 26 -0.25 -4.84 -17.40
N ASN A 27 -1.54 -4.67 -17.14
CA ASN A 27 -2.55 -5.68 -17.46
C ASN A 27 -2.64 -5.94 -18.97
N GLU A 28 -2.55 -4.90 -19.79
CA GLU A 28 -2.52 -5.03 -21.23
C GLU A 28 -1.32 -5.86 -21.71
N LYS A 29 -0.17 -5.68 -21.06
CA LYS A 29 1.07 -6.36 -21.45
C LYS A 29 1.15 -7.80 -20.94
N LEU A 30 0.73 -8.05 -19.71
CA LEU A 30 0.89 -9.35 -19.05
C LEU A 30 -0.29 -10.30 -19.24
N GLY A 31 -1.49 -9.78 -19.45
CA GLY A 31 -2.68 -10.57 -19.72
C GLY A 31 -3.17 -11.39 -18.50
N ASP A 32 -3.92 -12.45 -18.79
CA ASP A 32 -4.66 -13.22 -17.78
C ASP A 32 -3.80 -14.15 -16.92
N LYS A 33 -2.54 -14.37 -17.28
CA LYS A 33 -1.63 -15.24 -16.53
C LYS A 33 -1.07 -14.61 -15.28
N ALA A 34 -1.24 -13.29 -15.16
CA ALA A 34 -0.74 -12.53 -14.02
C ALA A 34 -1.91 -12.10 -13.13
N HIS A 35 -1.66 -12.09 -11.82
CA HIS A 35 -2.52 -11.46 -10.84
C HIS A 35 -1.71 -10.36 -10.17
N VAL A 36 -1.94 -9.11 -10.55
CA VAL A 36 -1.18 -7.97 -10.04
C VAL A 36 -2.12 -6.94 -9.42
N ASN A 37 -1.80 -6.53 -8.21
CA ASN A 37 -2.42 -5.41 -7.54
C ASN A 37 -1.47 -4.22 -7.52
N TYR A 38 -2.02 -3.04 -7.66
CA TYR A 38 -1.31 -1.78 -7.79
C TYR A 38 -1.75 -0.86 -6.65
N THR A 39 -0.80 -0.44 -5.84
CA THR A 39 -1.08 0.45 -4.72
C THR A 39 -0.09 1.61 -4.76
N SER A 40 -0.57 2.81 -5.07
CA SER A 40 0.26 4.01 -5.08
C SER A 40 0.03 4.79 -3.79
N TYR A 41 1.11 5.07 -3.07
CA TYR A 41 1.08 5.91 -1.88
C TYR A 41 2.24 6.90 -1.95
N ASN A 42 1.93 8.18 -1.96
CA ASN A 42 2.91 9.25 -2.10
C ASN A 42 3.80 9.06 -3.34
N ARG A 43 3.17 8.65 -4.47
CA ARG A 43 3.77 8.39 -5.79
C ARG A 43 4.76 7.22 -5.82
N ARG A 44 4.80 6.41 -4.79
CA ARG A 44 5.55 5.15 -4.78
C ARG A 44 4.57 4.01 -4.95
N VAL A 45 4.82 3.16 -5.92
CA VAL A 45 3.88 2.11 -6.34
C VAL A 45 4.33 0.76 -5.80
N LEU A 46 3.47 0.14 -5.03
CA LEU A 46 3.64 -1.26 -4.66
C LEU A 46 3.00 -2.13 -5.74
N LEU A 47 3.80 -3.02 -6.31
CA LEU A 47 3.33 -4.10 -7.17
C LEU A 47 3.30 -5.36 -6.32
N SER A 48 2.12 -5.93 -6.13
CA SER A 48 1.93 -7.15 -5.34
C SER A 48 1.11 -8.17 -6.12
N GLY A 49 1.25 -9.43 -5.79
CA GLY A 49 0.59 -10.52 -6.49
C GLY A 49 1.58 -11.47 -7.18
N GLU A 50 1.14 -12.11 -8.25
CA GLU A 50 1.89 -13.16 -8.93
C GLU A 50 1.99 -12.89 -10.43
N VAL A 51 3.17 -13.21 -10.98
CA VAL A 51 3.45 -13.13 -12.42
C VAL A 51 4.08 -14.44 -12.90
N PRO A 52 3.95 -14.77 -14.21
CA PRO A 52 4.38 -16.08 -14.71
C PRO A 52 5.90 -16.26 -14.84
N SER A 53 6.68 -15.18 -14.82
CA SER A 53 8.13 -15.26 -15.05
C SER A 53 8.86 -14.06 -14.44
N GLU A 54 10.20 -14.21 -14.31
CA GLU A 54 11.06 -13.08 -13.92
C GLU A 54 11.05 -11.96 -14.96
N ASP A 55 10.92 -12.31 -16.25
CA ASP A 55 10.80 -11.31 -17.31
C ASP A 55 9.53 -10.49 -17.15
N ALA A 56 8.42 -11.12 -16.80
CA ALA A 56 7.16 -10.42 -16.51
C ALA A 56 7.29 -9.51 -15.29
N ARG A 57 7.98 -9.96 -14.26
CA ARG A 57 8.26 -9.18 -13.04
C ARG A 57 9.05 -7.92 -13.36
N ALA A 58 10.12 -8.07 -14.15
CA ALA A 58 10.97 -6.95 -14.57
C ALA A 58 10.20 -5.98 -15.49
N GLU A 59 9.40 -6.50 -16.40
CA GLU A 59 8.59 -5.69 -17.33
C GLU A 59 7.56 -4.86 -16.58
N ALA A 60 6.89 -5.43 -15.59
CA ALA A 60 5.94 -4.70 -14.74
C ALA A 60 6.62 -3.51 -14.04
N GLU A 61 7.82 -3.71 -13.50
CA GLU A 61 8.58 -2.63 -12.88
C GLU A 61 8.96 -1.55 -13.88
N ARG A 62 9.46 -1.94 -15.05
CA ARG A 62 9.87 -1.02 -16.11
C ARG A 62 8.71 -0.13 -16.55
N LEU A 63 7.55 -0.71 -16.81
CA LEU A 63 6.34 0.02 -17.21
C LEU A 63 5.87 0.98 -16.12
N THR A 64 5.96 0.56 -14.87
CA THR A 64 5.56 1.38 -13.73
C THR A 64 6.48 2.59 -13.57
N LEU A 65 7.80 2.38 -13.65
CA LEU A 65 8.78 3.47 -13.54
C LEU A 65 8.67 4.47 -14.69
N ALA A 66 8.22 4.03 -15.86
CA ALA A 66 8.04 4.90 -17.03
C ALA A 66 6.74 5.73 -16.96
N THR A 67 5.87 5.46 -16.03
CA THR A 67 4.59 6.18 -15.89
C THR A 67 4.80 7.55 -15.25
N ASN A 68 4.16 8.58 -15.80
CA ASN A 68 4.23 9.94 -15.26
C ASN A 68 3.84 9.98 -13.78
N ASN A 69 4.54 10.82 -13.02
CA ASN A 69 4.34 11.07 -11.60
C ASN A 69 4.81 9.95 -10.66
N VAL A 70 5.25 8.81 -11.17
CA VAL A 70 5.79 7.72 -10.34
C VAL A 70 7.19 8.11 -9.86
N ALA A 71 7.35 8.17 -8.53
CA ALA A 71 8.63 8.50 -7.89
C ALA A 71 9.46 7.26 -7.55
N GLY A 72 8.83 6.10 -7.42
CA GLY A 72 9.53 4.85 -7.13
C GLY A 72 8.59 3.66 -7.16
N VAL A 73 9.17 2.46 -7.13
CA VAL A 73 8.45 1.20 -7.19
C VAL A 73 8.97 0.25 -6.12
N PHE A 74 8.04 -0.39 -5.42
CA PHE A 74 8.30 -1.55 -4.58
C PHE A 74 7.82 -2.77 -5.37
N ASN A 75 8.73 -3.49 -5.99
CA ASN A 75 8.38 -4.68 -6.76
C ASN A 75 8.39 -5.91 -5.87
N GLU A 76 7.23 -6.20 -5.29
CA GLU A 76 7.03 -7.33 -4.39
C GLU A 76 6.27 -8.47 -5.08
N LEU A 77 6.27 -8.48 -6.42
CA LEU A 77 5.67 -9.56 -7.19
C LEU A 77 6.42 -10.87 -6.97
N THR A 78 5.69 -11.96 -6.86
CA THR A 78 6.26 -13.30 -6.81
C THR A 78 6.06 -13.99 -8.16
N VAL A 79 7.01 -14.84 -8.53
CA VAL A 79 6.90 -15.64 -9.75
C VAL A 79 6.18 -16.94 -9.43
N GLY A 80 5.07 -17.18 -10.10
CA GLY A 80 4.24 -18.36 -9.88
C GLY A 80 2.85 -18.19 -10.49
N PRO A 81 2.00 -19.22 -10.34
CA PRO A 81 0.62 -19.12 -10.83
C PRO A 81 -0.19 -18.08 -10.06
N ALA A 82 -1.18 -17.49 -10.72
CA ALA A 82 -2.09 -16.56 -10.08
C ALA A 82 -2.82 -17.22 -8.91
N SER A 83 -2.99 -16.45 -7.82
CA SER A 83 -3.69 -16.93 -6.63
C SER A 83 -5.16 -17.25 -6.93
N SER A 84 -5.71 -18.21 -6.18
CA SER A 84 -7.11 -18.60 -6.28
C SER A 84 -8.04 -17.55 -5.68
N PHE A 85 -9.31 -17.61 -6.03
CA PHE A 85 -10.35 -16.78 -5.42
C PHE A 85 -10.39 -16.95 -3.89
N GLY A 86 -10.24 -18.19 -3.40
CA GLY A 86 -10.22 -18.48 -1.97
C GLY A 86 -9.04 -17.82 -1.26
N ASP A 87 -7.85 -17.86 -1.88
CA ASP A 87 -6.65 -17.20 -1.34
C ASP A 87 -6.83 -15.68 -1.28
N ARG A 88 -7.39 -15.09 -2.32
CA ARG A 88 -7.67 -13.64 -2.36
C ARG A 88 -8.70 -13.22 -1.31
N SER A 89 -9.73 -14.05 -1.09
CA SER A 89 -10.73 -13.81 -0.05
C SER A 89 -10.12 -13.88 1.33
N ASN A 90 -9.20 -14.82 1.57
CA ASN A 90 -8.48 -14.93 2.83
C ASN A 90 -7.60 -13.70 3.05
N ASP A 91 -6.91 -13.20 2.02
CA ASP A 91 -6.10 -11.99 2.09
C ASP A 91 -6.96 -10.77 2.45
N SER A 92 -8.14 -10.64 1.86
CA SER A 92 -9.07 -9.57 2.19
C SER A 92 -9.54 -9.64 3.64
N PHE A 93 -9.78 -10.85 4.14
CA PHE A 93 -10.14 -11.08 5.53
C PHE A 93 -9.00 -10.69 6.48
N ILE A 94 -7.76 -11.06 6.16
CA ILE A 94 -6.58 -10.66 6.94
C ILE A 94 -6.44 -9.14 6.98
N THR A 95 -6.58 -8.47 5.82
CA THR A 95 -6.55 -7.00 5.76
C THR A 95 -7.56 -6.38 6.71
N SER A 96 -8.80 -6.88 6.72
CA SER A 96 -9.85 -6.39 7.60
C SER A 96 -9.52 -6.58 9.07
N LYS A 97 -8.94 -7.74 9.43
CA LYS A 97 -8.50 -8.00 10.82
C LYS A 97 -7.39 -7.06 11.26
N VAL A 98 -6.41 -6.83 10.41
CA VAL A 98 -5.29 -5.92 10.72
C VAL A 98 -5.84 -4.51 10.97
N LYS A 99 -6.69 -4.02 10.07
CA LYS A 99 -7.29 -2.68 10.20
C LYS A 99 -8.12 -2.55 11.47
N SER A 100 -8.92 -3.56 11.79
CA SER A 100 -9.73 -3.57 13.02
C SER A 100 -8.84 -3.52 14.27
N ARG A 101 -7.76 -4.27 14.28
CA ARG A 101 -6.82 -4.28 15.38
C ARG A 101 -6.04 -2.97 15.51
N PHE A 102 -5.79 -2.26 14.40
CA PHE A 102 -5.23 -0.90 14.45
C PHE A 102 -6.15 0.04 15.22
N VAL A 103 -7.45 -0.02 14.93
CA VAL A 103 -8.45 0.78 15.65
C VAL A 103 -8.46 0.44 17.14
N ASP A 104 -8.50 -0.84 17.46
CA ASP A 104 -8.58 -1.31 18.85
C ASP A 104 -7.32 -0.96 19.65
N ALA A 105 -6.16 -1.02 19.04
CA ALA A 105 -4.89 -0.70 19.69
C ALA A 105 -4.76 0.77 20.07
N GLY A 106 -5.33 1.67 19.28
CA GLY A 106 -5.35 3.11 19.59
C GLY A 106 -3.99 3.78 19.66
N LYS A 107 -2.95 3.21 19.02
CA LYS A 107 -1.56 3.69 19.09
C LYS A 107 -1.22 4.74 18.05
N PHE A 108 -2.02 4.83 17.01
CA PHE A 108 -1.86 5.78 15.90
C PHE A 108 -3.20 5.88 15.17
N ASN A 109 -3.32 6.86 14.27
CA ASN A 109 -4.52 6.97 13.44
C ASN A 109 -4.47 5.92 12.32
N PRO A 110 -5.41 4.96 12.28
CA PRO A 110 -5.41 3.91 11.25
C PRO A 110 -5.44 4.43 9.81
N MET A 111 -5.95 5.63 9.57
CA MET A 111 -5.96 6.24 8.24
C MET A 111 -4.56 6.58 7.71
N HIS A 112 -3.56 6.65 8.58
CA HIS A 112 -2.20 6.98 8.18
C HIS A 112 -1.39 5.78 7.70
N VAL A 113 -1.95 4.57 7.80
CA VAL A 113 -1.29 3.34 7.36
C VAL A 113 -2.19 2.60 6.39
N LYS A 114 -1.71 2.39 5.18
CA LYS A 114 -2.39 1.59 4.17
C LYS A 114 -1.93 0.15 4.27
N VAL A 115 -2.88 -0.78 4.28
CA VAL A 115 -2.64 -2.22 4.44
C VAL A 115 -2.97 -2.94 3.15
N VAL A 116 -2.03 -3.73 2.64
CA VAL A 116 -2.22 -4.61 1.48
C VAL A 116 -1.78 -6.01 1.88
N THR A 117 -2.59 -7.01 1.61
CA THR A 117 -2.25 -8.41 1.91
C THR A 117 -2.21 -9.24 0.64
N GLU A 118 -1.13 -9.99 0.46
CA GLU A 118 -0.97 -10.95 -0.65
C GLU A 118 -0.39 -12.25 -0.11
N ALA A 119 -1.11 -13.35 -0.30
CA ALA A 119 -0.71 -14.69 0.15
C ALA A 119 -0.24 -14.72 1.62
N GLY A 120 -0.93 -13.99 2.48
CA GLY A 120 -0.61 -13.89 3.91
C GLY A 120 0.52 -12.93 4.25
N THR A 121 1.18 -12.32 3.27
CA THR A 121 2.16 -11.26 3.51
C THR A 121 1.43 -9.92 3.57
N VAL A 122 1.67 -9.17 4.64
CA VAL A 122 1.06 -7.85 4.86
C VAL A 122 2.08 -6.77 4.55
N PHE A 123 1.75 -5.91 3.60
CA PHE A 123 2.54 -4.72 3.24
C PHE A 123 1.90 -3.51 3.91
N LEU A 124 2.74 -2.69 4.52
CA LEU A 124 2.31 -1.46 5.19
C LEU A 124 2.93 -0.25 4.49
N LEU A 125 2.09 0.68 4.06
CA LEU A 125 2.52 1.93 3.42
C LEU A 125 2.00 3.11 4.24
N GLY A 126 2.67 4.22 4.15
CA GLY A 126 2.26 5.42 4.86
C GLY A 126 3.42 6.39 5.04
N MET A 127 3.11 7.58 5.54
CA MET A 127 4.07 8.55 6.03
C MET A 127 3.88 8.63 7.54
N VAL A 128 4.76 8.02 8.30
CA VAL A 128 4.56 7.81 9.75
C VAL A 128 5.83 8.07 10.53
N THR A 129 5.68 8.34 11.82
CA THR A 129 6.83 8.39 12.73
C THR A 129 7.32 6.97 13.00
N GLN A 130 8.54 6.85 13.53
CA GLN A 130 9.07 5.54 13.91
C GLN A 130 8.19 4.84 14.95
N ALA A 131 7.68 5.56 15.94
CA ALA A 131 6.79 5.00 16.96
C ALA A 131 5.49 4.47 16.35
N GLU A 132 4.90 5.20 15.40
CA GLU A 132 3.70 4.77 14.68
C GLU A 132 3.98 3.52 13.83
N ALA A 133 5.12 3.51 13.14
CA ALA A 133 5.54 2.36 12.33
C ALA A 133 5.72 1.11 13.20
N ASP A 134 6.42 1.23 14.32
CA ASP A 134 6.66 0.12 15.25
C ASP A 134 5.34 -0.46 15.76
N ALA A 135 4.41 0.39 16.13
CA ALA A 135 3.08 -0.03 16.59
C ALA A 135 2.31 -0.77 15.48
N ALA A 136 2.31 -0.24 14.27
CA ALA A 136 1.63 -0.85 13.13
C ALA A 136 2.22 -2.22 12.78
N ILE A 137 3.54 -2.32 12.73
CA ILE A 137 4.26 -3.58 12.47
C ILE A 137 3.92 -4.62 13.53
N ASN A 138 3.94 -4.24 14.81
CA ASN A 138 3.64 -5.17 15.90
C ASN A 138 2.22 -5.70 15.85
N VAL A 139 1.24 -4.84 15.58
CA VAL A 139 -0.16 -5.25 15.45
C VAL A 139 -0.34 -6.18 14.24
N ALA A 140 0.23 -5.83 13.09
CA ALA A 140 0.13 -6.67 11.89
C ALA A 140 0.78 -8.03 12.11
N ARG A 141 2.00 -8.04 12.66
CA ARG A 141 2.79 -9.27 12.90
C ARG A 141 2.07 -10.26 13.84
N THR A 142 1.32 -9.76 14.79
CA THR A 142 0.61 -10.58 15.78
C THR A 142 -0.83 -10.90 15.40
N THR A 143 -1.26 -10.52 14.20
CA THR A 143 -2.60 -10.84 13.69
C THR A 143 -2.63 -12.26 13.15
N ALA A 144 -3.66 -13.03 13.55
CA ALA A 144 -3.82 -14.41 13.11
C ALA A 144 -3.93 -14.51 11.58
N GLY A 145 -3.19 -15.43 10.98
CA GLY A 145 -3.13 -15.65 9.54
C GLY A 145 -2.04 -14.88 8.82
N VAL A 146 -1.44 -13.89 9.45
CA VAL A 146 -0.32 -13.14 8.86
C VAL A 146 0.96 -13.99 8.94
N ARG A 147 1.56 -14.22 7.77
CA ARG A 147 2.81 -14.99 7.65
C ARG A 147 4.03 -14.10 7.77
N LYS A 148 3.95 -12.90 7.21
CA LYS A 148 5.07 -11.98 7.11
C LYS A 148 4.56 -10.55 7.03
N VAL A 149 5.30 -9.60 7.58
CA VAL A 149 5.03 -8.16 7.44
C VAL A 149 6.20 -7.53 6.70
N VAL A 150 5.89 -6.78 5.66
CA VAL A 150 6.87 -6.01 4.89
C VAL A 150 6.56 -4.53 5.08
N PRO A 151 7.34 -3.81 5.90
CA PRO A 151 7.12 -2.40 6.13
C PRO A 151 7.70 -1.58 4.97
N LEU A 152 6.84 -0.84 4.29
CA LEU A 152 7.22 0.05 3.18
C LEU A 152 6.88 1.50 3.50
N MET A 153 6.68 1.81 4.77
CA MET A 153 6.33 3.15 5.22
C MET A 153 7.53 4.10 5.13
N GLU A 154 7.23 5.32 4.75
CA GLU A 154 8.19 6.43 4.81
C GLU A 154 8.22 6.95 6.25
N ILE A 155 9.39 6.95 6.88
CA ILE A 155 9.54 7.42 8.25
C ILE A 155 9.79 8.92 8.25
N ILE A 156 8.94 9.64 8.97
CA ILE A 156 9.03 11.10 9.11
C ILE A 156 9.24 11.49 10.57
N ALA A 157 9.83 12.67 10.78
CA ALA A 157 10.03 13.20 12.13
C ALA A 157 8.68 13.51 12.81
N PRO A 158 8.56 13.36 14.13
CA PRO A 158 7.32 13.70 14.85
C PRO A 158 6.83 15.13 14.58
N ALA A 159 7.74 16.10 14.47
CA ALA A 159 7.39 17.47 14.14
C ALA A 159 6.75 17.59 12.75
N LYS A 160 7.28 16.83 11.77
CA LYS A 160 6.73 16.80 10.40
C LYS A 160 5.34 16.16 10.40
N ALA A 161 5.14 15.10 11.15
CA ALA A 161 3.84 14.44 11.28
C ALA A 161 2.80 15.43 11.82
N ARG A 162 3.12 16.17 12.88
CA ARG A 162 2.23 17.20 13.44
C ARG A 162 1.92 18.29 12.42
N GLU A 163 2.92 18.77 11.70
CA GLU A 163 2.75 19.77 10.65
C GLU A 163 1.78 19.28 9.56
N LEU A 164 1.98 18.05 9.07
CA LEU A 164 1.11 17.47 8.04
C LEU A 164 -0.33 17.30 8.54
N ASP A 165 -0.52 16.85 9.77
CA ASP A 165 -1.84 16.63 10.35
C ASP A 165 -2.62 17.96 10.44
N VAL A 166 -1.95 19.05 10.81
CA VAL A 166 -2.57 20.38 10.85
C VAL A 166 -2.84 20.91 9.44
N THR A 167 -1.87 20.84 8.54
CA THR A 167 -1.98 21.35 7.17
C THR A 167 -3.09 20.66 6.40
N GLN A 168 -3.15 19.33 6.44
CA GLN A 168 -4.17 18.58 5.69
C GLN A 168 -5.56 18.75 6.30
N SER A 169 -5.66 18.91 7.60
CA SER A 169 -6.92 19.26 8.26
C SER A 169 -7.47 20.60 7.73
N ASN A 170 -6.61 21.60 7.53
CA ASN A 170 -6.99 22.93 7.05
C ASN A 170 -7.31 22.96 5.55
N ASN A 171 -6.75 22.03 4.78
CA ASN A 171 -6.89 22.00 3.32
C ASN A 171 -8.02 21.07 2.85
N LYS A 172 -8.80 20.51 3.75
CA LYS A 172 -9.92 19.66 3.37
C LYS A 172 -10.95 20.47 2.59
N PRO A 173 -11.39 20.03 1.40
CA PRO A 173 -12.45 20.72 0.68
C PRO A 173 -13.75 20.72 1.47
N ALA A 174 -14.55 21.76 1.29
CA ALA A 174 -15.90 21.81 1.82
C ALA A 174 -16.72 20.65 1.22
N SER A 175 -17.36 19.86 2.06
CA SER A 175 -18.22 18.75 1.64
C SER A 175 -19.55 19.28 1.09
#